data_c14430f6f663791b531e3ea29a1a61f0
#
_entry.id   c14430f6f663791b531e3ea29a1a61f0
#
_cell.length_a   1.000
_cell.length_b   1.000
_cell.length_c   1.000
_cell.angle_alpha   90.00
_cell.angle_beta   90.00
_cell.angle_gamma   90.00
#
_symmetry.space_group_name_H-M   'P 1'
#
loop_
_entity.id
_entity.type
_entity.pdbx_description
1 polymer ?
#
loop_
_entity_poly.entity_id
_entity_poly.type
_entity_poly.pdbx_seq_one_letter_code
_entity_poly.pdbx_strand_id
1 'polypeptide(L)' 'GFGRQGIKEKIQFYYLANGSTTEVKNQLLIARDVGYISPTDFTKIENLLLDTHHLLLALISKTKSFYHN' A
#
# COMPACT_ATOMS: atom_id res chain seq x y z
N GLY A 1 16.28 7.72 -11.52
CA GLY A 1 17.31 8.60 -11.02
C GLY A 1 17.07 9.12 -9.64
N PHE A 2 18.13 9.64 -9.06
CA PHE A 2 18.10 10.20 -7.72
C PHE A 2 17.93 11.71 -7.71
N GLY A 3 17.62 12.34 -8.86
CA GLY A 3 17.32 13.76 -8.91
C GLY A 3 15.96 14.05 -8.27
N ARG A 4 15.66 15.35 -8.08
CA ARG A 4 14.39 15.79 -7.48
C ARG A 4 13.18 15.22 -8.21
N GLN A 5 13.22 15.22 -9.54
CA GLN A 5 12.12 14.72 -10.35
C GLN A 5 11.90 13.23 -10.12
N GLY A 6 12.98 12.43 -10.09
CA GLY A 6 12.90 11.01 -9.82
C GLY A 6 12.37 10.69 -8.43
N ILE A 7 12.75 11.48 -7.43
CA ILE A 7 12.27 11.33 -6.05
C ILE A 7 10.77 11.63 -5.98
N LYS A 8 10.31 12.71 -6.62
CA LYS A 8 8.88 13.05 -6.66
C LYS A 8 8.06 11.96 -7.34
N GLU A 9 8.56 11.41 -8.43
CA GLU A 9 7.88 10.33 -9.14
C GLU A 9 7.75 9.07 -8.29
N LYS A 10 8.80 8.73 -7.53
CA LYS A 10 8.76 7.59 -6.61
C LYS A 10 7.72 7.80 -5.52
N ILE A 11 7.67 8.99 -4.93
CA ILE A 11 6.70 9.30 -3.89
C ILE A 11 5.29 9.18 -4.45
N GLN A 12 5.02 9.72 -5.63
CA GLN A 12 3.71 9.60 -6.28
C GLN A 12 3.35 8.14 -6.52
N PHE A 13 4.31 7.35 -7.02
CA PHE A 13 4.08 5.92 -7.24
C PHE A 13 3.70 5.21 -5.94
N TYR A 14 4.40 5.49 -4.85
CA TYR A 14 4.12 4.86 -3.56
C TYR A 14 2.73 5.24 -3.04
N TYR A 15 2.30 6.49 -3.22
CA TYR A 15 0.94 6.90 -2.85
C TYR A 15 -0.12 6.18 -3.69
N LEU A 16 0.11 6.04 -5.00
CA LEU A 16 -0.80 5.31 -5.88
C LEU A 16 -0.88 3.84 -5.48
N ALA A 17 0.25 3.22 -5.18
CA ALA A 17 0.30 1.83 -4.74
C ALA A 17 -0.47 1.64 -3.43
N ASN A 18 -0.34 2.60 -2.50
CA ASN A 18 -1.05 2.54 -1.23
C ASN A 18 -2.56 2.68 -1.43
N GLY A 19 -3.00 3.55 -2.35
CA GLY A 19 -4.41 3.68 -2.70
C GLY A 19 -4.97 2.40 -3.31
N SER A 20 -4.20 1.75 -4.18
CA SER A 20 -4.60 0.47 -4.78
C SER A 20 -4.75 -0.62 -3.71
N THR A 21 -3.85 -0.65 -2.72
CA THR A 21 -3.94 -1.57 -1.60
C THR A 21 -5.26 -1.40 -0.83
N THR A 22 -5.67 -0.15 -0.62
CA THR A 22 -6.93 0.17 0.05
C THR A 22 -8.14 -0.31 -0.77
N GLU A 23 -8.12 -0.13 -2.08
CA GLU A 23 -9.19 -0.61 -2.96
C GLU A 23 -9.31 -2.13 -2.93
N VAL A 24 -8.18 -2.84 -2.98
CA VAL A 24 -8.16 -4.30 -2.88
C VAL A 24 -8.78 -4.74 -1.55
N LYS A 25 -8.44 -4.08 -0.45
CA LYS A 25 -9.02 -4.39 0.86
C LYS A 25 -10.54 -4.24 0.84
N ASN A 26 -11.06 -3.17 0.24
CA ASN A 26 -12.51 -2.95 0.15
C ASN A 26 -13.19 -4.04 -0.66
N GLN A 27 -12.59 -4.47 -1.76
CA GLN A 27 -13.12 -5.56 -2.59
C GLN A 27 -13.09 -6.89 -1.82
N LEU A 28 -12.05 -7.13 -1.02
CA LEU A 28 -11.94 -8.33 -0.19
C LEU A 28 -13.00 -8.36 0.91
N LEU A 29 -13.34 -7.21 1.48
CA LEU A 29 -14.44 -7.11 2.45
C LEU A 29 -15.76 -7.56 1.84
N ILE A 30 -16.05 -7.13 0.62
CA ILE A 30 -17.24 -7.54 -0.10
C ILE A 30 -17.20 -9.03 -0.37
N ALA A 31 -16.07 -9.57 -0.83
CA ALA A 31 -15.90 -10.99 -1.11
C ALA A 31 -16.14 -11.85 0.15
N ARG A 32 -15.66 -11.37 1.31
CA ARG A 32 -15.92 -12.05 2.58
C ARG A 32 -17.41 -12.03 2.92
N ASP A 33 -18.05 -10.87 2.77
CA ASP A 33 -19.45 -10.69 3.16
C ASP A 33 -20.39 -11.52 2.29
N VAL A 34 -20.06 -11.75 1.01
CA VAL A 34 -20.86 -12.59 0.13
C VAL A 34 -20.43 -14.06 0.15
N GLY A 35 -19.42 -14.40 0.94
CA GLY A 35 -19.02 -15.79 1.17
C GLY A 35 -18.05 -16.37 0.15
N TYR A 36 -17.41 -15.56 -0.69
CA TYR A 36 -16.41 -16.03 -1.65
C TYR A 36 -15.08 -16.41 -0.99
N ILE A 37 -14.77 -15.82 0.16
CA ILE A 37 -13.58 -16.17 0.93
C ILE A 37 -13.96 -16.40 2.39
N SER A 38 -13.22 -17.28 3.06
CA SER A 38 -13.46 -17.56 4.47
C SER A 38 -12.96 -16.40 5.34
N PRO A 39 -13.52 -16.23 6.56
CA PRO A 39 -12.98 -15.23 7.49
C PRO A 39 -11.51 -15.43 7.81
N THR A 40 -11.05 -16.70 7.87
CA THR A 40 -9.65 -17.03 8.14
C THR A 40 -8.76 -16.55 7.00
N ASP A 41 -9.13 -16.84 5.76
CA ASP A 41 -8.37 -16.42 4.58
C ASP A 41 -8.39 -14.89 4.45
N PHE A 42 -9.53 -14.26 4.72
CA PHE A 42 -9.63 -12.81 4.73
C PHE A 42 -8.64 -12.20 5.72
N THR A 43 -8.55 -12.74 6.93
CA THR A 43 -7.62 -12.23 7.96
C THR A 43 -6.18 -12.33 7.50
N LYS A 44 -5.80 -13.44 6.86
CA LYS A 44 -4.44 -13.63 6.34
C LYS A 44 -4.10 -12.59 5.27
N ILE A 45 -5.03 -12.37 4.33
CA ILE A 45 -4.82 -11.40 3.25
C ILE A 45 -4.81 -9.98 3.82
N GLU A 46 -5.68 -9.68 4.77
CA GLU A 46 -5.72 -8.37 5.42
C GLU A 46 -4.39 -8.05 6.09
N ASN A 47 -3.79 -9.02 6.78
CA ASN A 47 -2.48 -8.83 7.42
C ASN A 47 -1.39 -8.55 6.39
N LEU A 48 -1.40 -9.25 5.24
CA LEU A 48 -0.45 -8.99 4.17
C LEU A 48 -0.62 -7.58 3.59
N LEU A 49 -1.87 -7.14 3.41
CA LEU A 49 -2.16 -5.79 2.93
C LEU A 49 -1.70 -4.73 3.93
N LEU A 50 -1.87 -4.99 5.22
CA LEU A 50 -1.43 -4.08 6.28
C LEU A 50 0.10 -3.97 6.29
N ASP A 51 0.81 -5.07 6.15
CA ASP A 51 2.27 -5.07 6.05
C ASP A 51 2.73 -4.27 4.85
N THR A 52 2.07 -4.44 3.71
CA THR A 52 2.35 -3.69 2.49
C THR A 52 2.11 -2.20 2.70
N HIS A 53 1.00 -1.83 3.34
CA HIS A 53 0.68 -0.44 3.67
C HIS A 53 1.77 0.19 4.53
N HIS A 54 2.21 -0.50 5.59
CA HIS A 54 3.26 -0.01 6.47
C HIS A 54 4.59 0.13 5.73
N LEU A 55 4.92 -0.83 4.86
CA LEU A 55 6.13 -0.76 4.04
C LEU A 55 6.10 0.46 3.12
N LEU A 56 4.97 0.71 2.45
CA LEU A 56 4.82 1.85 1.56
C LEU A 56 4.95 3.17 2.30
N LEU A 57 4.36 3.28 3.48
CA LEU A 57 4.51 4.49 4.31
C LEU A 57 5.97 4.70 4.72
N ALA A 58 6.68 3.64 5.08
CA ALA A 58 8.09 3.71 5.42
C ALA A 58 8.94 4.16 4.23
N LEU A 59 8.65 3.64 3.04
CA LEU A 59 9.33 4.03 1.81
C LEU A 59 9.08 5.49 1.46
N ILE A 60 7.84 5.96 1.62
CA ILE A 60 7.50 7.36 1.39
C ILE A 60 8.29 8.26 2.34
N SER A 61 8.29 7.92 3.63
CA SER A 61 9.00 8.69 4.65
C SER A 61 10.50 8.75 4.36
N LYS A 62 11.09 7.61 4.05
CA LYS A 62 12.52 7.52 3.73
C LYS A 62 12.87 8.31 2.47
N THR A 63 12.04 8.22 1.44
CA THR A 63 12.26 8.93 0.18
C THR A 63 12.14 10.43 0.38
N LYS A 64 11.17 10.89 1.17
CA LYS A 64 11.03 12.31 1.51
C LYS A 64 12.24 12.83 2.29
N SER A 65 12.82 11.99 3.15
CA SER A 65 14.03 12.35 3.88
C SER A 65 15.18 12.64 2.92
N PHE A 66 15.36 11.83 1.88
CA PHE A 66 16.37 12.10 0.85
C PHE A 66 16.06 13.37 0.05
N TYR A 67 14.79 13.64 -0.19
CA TYR A 67 14.38 14.82 -0.96
C TYR A 67 14.71 16.11 -0.23
N HIS A 68 14.61 16.12 1.09
CA HIS A 68 14.85 17.32 1.90
C HIS A 68 16.31 17.47 2.35
N ASN A 69 17.13 16.50 2.13
CA ASN A 69 18.57 16.57 2.40
C ASN A 69 19.32 17.02 1.16
#